data_60136203f0a4f9e6fe662edb40181374
#
_entry.id   60136203f0a4f9e6fe662edb40181374
#
_cell.length_a   1.000
_cell.length_b   1.000
_cell.length_c   1.000
_cell.angle_alpha   90.00
_cell.angle_beta   90.00
_cell.angle_gamma   90.00
#
_symmetry.space_group_name_H-M   'P 1'
#
loop_
_entity.id
_entity.type
_entity.pdbx_description
1 polymer ?
#
loop_
_entity_poly.entity_id
_entity_poly.type
_entity_poly.pdbx_seq_one_letter_code
_entity_poly.pdbx_strand_id
1 'polypeptide(L)'
;MRKKLVRIGIAAALAAGLALTWLSVLPQPSSAGSLNTAVIGMFPKDVGEFAYADMKAARKFPWFPQLREQLLPSRFRQFEQFMVSAGIDPNTQVDEMAWAGITNAKGGGEEVVGVALGSFDPSSAEIRFKAQKLPTFDVRGYHLYAFGSGLAANDILFTFLDNNTAAFGHRPAMEELIAVRMGDTQGLLSNSLLFPLINEANGSGFIWAVLNQNYTHLAMQQLMPQTSQFPQAAAIVQRMQAMTISIEGDSGIDAHFQAVCSSPDDANVLAAALQAGILYRRYQEGQSNPALATALDQVRVTPGGDRLKIDAPLTQDEIASLIQSKVFVVKM
;
A
#
# COMPACT_ATOMS: atom_id res chain seq x y z
N MET A 1 6.06 26.56 -4.54
CA MET A 1 6.03 25.61 -3.41
C MET A 1 5.01 24.46 -3.57
N ARG A 2 4.51 24.14 -4.80
CA ARG A 2 3.44 23.14 -5.04
C ARG A 2 3.92 21.75 -5.57
N LYS A 3 5.22 21.49 -5.64
CA LYS A 3 5.75 20.27 -6.29
C LYS A 3 6.21 19.15 -5.33
N LYS A 4 6.08 19.31 -4.01
CA LYS A 4 6.59 18.31 -3.03
C LYS A 4 5.56 17.32 -2.47
N LEU A 5 4.26 17.52 -2.76
CA LEU A 5 3.16 16.70 -2.20
C LEU A 5 2.83 15.43 -3.00
N VAL A 6 3.54 15.16 -4.08
CA VAL A 6 3.14 14.17 -5.09
C VAL A 6 3.64 12.74 -4.79
N ARG A 7 4.51 12.53 -3.80
CA ARG A 7 5.19 11.25 -3.59
C ARG A 7 4.60 10.34 -2.50
N ILE A 8 3.69 10.84 -1.70
CA ILE A 8 3.10 10.14 -0.55
C ILE A 8 2.11 9.04 -0.97
N GLY A 9 1.84 8.94 -2.25
CA GLY A 9 0.68 8.24 -2.76
C GLY A 9 0.82 6.76 -3.09
N ILE A 10 1.99 6.11 -2.96
CA ILE A 10 2.15 4.81 -3.62
C ILE A 10 1.37 3.72 -2.91
N ALA A 11 1.50 3.60 -1.62
CA ALA A 11 0.81 2.56 -0.89
C ALA A 11 -0.54 3.05 -0.33
N ALA A 12 -0.66 4.30 0.11
CA ALA A 12 -1.95 4.90 0.41
C ALA A 12 -2.83 5.01 -0.86
N ALA A 13 -2.25 5.19 -2.06
CA ALA A 13 -3.01 5.13 -3.31
C ALA A 13 -3.35 3.69 -3.72
N LEU A 14 -2.50 2.69 -3.44
CA LEU A 14 -2.85 1.29 -3.60
C LEU A 14 -4.00 0.91 -2.67
N ALA A 15 -3.93 1.32 -1.42
CA ALA A 15 -4.97 1.08 -0.44
C ALA A 15 -6.21 1.95 -0.69
N ALA A 16 -6.05 3.24 -0.99
CA ALA A 16 -7.15 4.17 -1.19
C ALA A 16 -7.83 4.06 -2.55
N GLY A 17 -7.08 3.69 -3.59
CA GLY A 17 -7.67 3.42 -4.90
C GLY A 17 -8.57 2.18 -4.89
N LEU A 18 -8.25 1.19 -4.05
CA LEU A 18 -9.07 0.01 -3.82
C LEU A 18 -10.26 0.29 -2.89
N ALA A 19 -10.22 1.39 -2.12
CA ALA A 19 -11.18 1.76 -1.11
C ALA A 19 -12.54 2.23 -1.59
N LEU A 20 -12.76 2.41 -2.86
CA LEU A 20 -13.96 3.09 -3.36
C LEU A 20 -15.00 2.16 -3.98
N THR A 21 -14.89 0.83 -3.77
CA THR A 21 -15.75 -0.05 -4.53
C THR A 21 -16.11 -1.41 -3.88
N TRP A 22 -17.25 -1.97 -4.00
CA TRP A 22 -18.12 -2.79 -3.11
C TRP A 22 -18.86 -3.99 -3.70
N LEU A 23 -19.30 -4.97 -3.15
CA LEU A 23 -20.16 -5.86 -2.34
C LEU A 23 -20.36 -7.29 -2.92
N SER A 24 -20.71 -8.16 -2.30
CA SER A 24 -20.97 -9.21 -1.35
C SER A 24 -21.48 -10.51 -1.96
N VAL A 25 -21.01 -11.65 -1.54
CA VAL A 25 -21.70 -12.91 -1.29
C VAL A 25 -20.83 -13.69 -0.30
N LEU A 26 -21.42 -14.42 0.65
CA LEU A 26 -20.75 -15.12 1.73
C LEU A 26 -19.59 -15.98 1.20
N PRO A 27 -18.35 -15.71 1.49
CA PRO A 27 -17.24 -16.50 1.02
C PRO A 27 -16.82 -17.54 2.05
N GLN A 28 -16.41 -18.68 1.55
CA GLN A 28 -15.43 -19.48 2.29
C GLN A 28 -14.16 -18.64 2.38
N PRO A 29 -13.49 -18.56 3.53
CA PRO A 29 -12.26 -17.82 3.63
C PRO A 29 -11.27 -18.44 2.64
N SER A 30 -10.94 -17.71 1.58
CA SER A 30 -9.72 -17.97 0.83
C SER A 30 -8.62 -17.95 1.88
N SER A 31 -7.71 -18.91 1.85
CA SER A 31 -6.55 -18.91 2.74
C SER A 31 -5.73 -17.66 2.38
N ALA A 32 -6.05 -16.56 3.03
CA ALA A 32 -5.33 -15.31 2.87
C ALA A 32 -3.88 -15.59 3.26
N GLY A 33 -2.95 -15.33 2.35
CA GLY A 33 -1.53 -15.48 2.61
C GLY A 33 -1.16 -14.60 3.79
N SER A 34 -0.55 -15.18 4.81
CA SER A 34 -0.01 -14.41 5.91
C SER A 34 1.49 -14.23 5.71
N LEU A 35 1.95 -12.98 5.79
CA LEU A 35 3.37 -12.67 5.70
C LEU A 35 4.12 -13.22 6.92
N ASN A 36 5.25 -13.86 6.66
CA ASN A 36 6.09 -14.40 7.73
C ASN A 36 6.63 -13.26 8.63
N THR A 37 6.51 -13.44 9.94
CA THR A 37 6.99 -12.47 10.94
C THR A 37 8.49 -12.13 10.78
N ALA A 38 9.31 -13.08 10.31
CA ALA A 38 10.72 -12.83 10.03
C ALA A 38 10.90 -11.79 8.90
N VAL A 39 10.01 -11.77 7.90
CA VAL A 39 10.03 -10.76 6.83
C VAL A 39 9.58 -9.40 7.37
N ILE A 40 8.52 -9.36 8.19
CA ILE A 40 8.09 -8.13 8.88
C ILE A 40 9.24 -7.55 9.69
N GLY A 41 9.99 -8.41 10.38
CA GLY A 41 11.14 -8.03 11.20
C GLY A 41 12.34 -7.44 10.44
N MET A 42 12.40 -7.58 9.12
CA MET A 42 13.47 -6.98 8.30
C MET A 42 13.28 -5.47 8.08
N PHE A 43 12.06 -4.97 8.25
CA PHE A 43 11.76 -3.56 8.00
C PHE A 43 12.19 -2.67 9.18
N PRO A 44 12.58 -1.41 8.91
CA PRO A 44 12.92 -0.45 9.95
C PRO A 44 11.80 -0.25 10.97
N LYS A 45 12.16 0.11 12.20
CA LYS A 45 11.20 0.34 13.28
C LYS A 45 10.27 1.52 13.00
N ASP A 46 10.81 2.62 12.49
CA ASP A 46 10.14 3.91 12.40
C ASP A 46 9.47 4.12 11.03
N VAL A 47 8.71 3.11 10.58
CA VAL A 47 7.90 3.22 9.37
C VAL A 47 6.58 3.96 9.66
N GLY A 48 6.10 4.71 8.68
CA GLY A 48 4.79 5.38 8.75
C GLY A 48 3.66 4.55 8.17
N GLU A 49 4.02 3.68 7.24
CA GLU A 49 3.14 2.76 6.55
C GLU A 49 3.83 1.42 6.40
N PHE A 50 3.06 0.34 6.56
CA PHE A 50 3.48 -1.00 6.19
C PHE A 50 2.35 -1.69 5.44
N ALA A 51 2.67 -2.28 4.30
CA ALA A 51 1.69 -2.94 3.46
C ALA A 51 2.20 -4.26 2.88
N TYR A 52 1.26 -5.12 2.52
CA TYR A 52 1.48 -6.45 1.98
C TYR A 52 0.53 -6.75 0.83
N ALA A 53 1.00 -7.50 -0.14
CA ALA A 53 0.18 -8.06 -1.21
C ALA A 53 0.62 -9.50 -1.53
N ASP A 54 -0.33 -10.43 -1.49
CA ASP A 54 -0.21 -11.75 -2.10
C ASP A 54 -0.44 -11.60 -3.61
N MET A 55 0.65 -11.45 -4.35
CA MET A 55 0.64 -11.25 -5.79
C MET A 55 0.14 -12.50 -6.53
N LYS A 56 0.35 -13.68 -5.96
CA LYS A 56 -0.12 -14.96 -6.50
C LYS A 56 -1.65 -15.07 -6.39
N ALA A 57 -2.23 -14.66 -5.27
CA ALA A 57 -3.68 -14.57 -5.12
C ALA A 57 -4.26 -13.46 -6.01
N ALA A 58 -3.67 -12.27 -6.01
CA ALA A 58 -4.13 -11.13 -6.81
C ALA A 58 -4.19 -11.42 -8.32
N ARG A 59 -3.22 -12.18 -8.84
CA ARG A 59 -3.19 -12.59 -10.26
C ARG A 59 -4.37 -13.46 -10.70
N LYS A 60 -5.11 -14.05 -9.78
CA LYS A 60 -6.32 -14.83 -10.12
C LYS A 60 -7.47 -13.94 -10.59
N PHE A 61 -7.44 -12.64 -10.27
CA PHE A 61 -8.49 -11.71 -10.64
C PHE A 61 -8.25 -11.10 -12.03
N PRO A 62 -9.20 -11.24 -12.97
CA PRO A 62 -9.03 -10.76 -14.36
C PRO A 62 -8.82 -9.25 -14.48
N TRP A 63 -9.31 -8.48 -13.53
CA TRP A 63 -9.22 -7.02 -13.48
C TRP A 63 -7.90 -6.52 -12.86
N PHE A 64 -7.18 -7.38 -12.12
CA PHE A 64 -5.99 -6.97 -11.36
C PHE A 64 -4.88 -6.34 -12.23
N PRO A 65 -4.53 -6.87 -13.42
CA PRO A 65 -3.50 -6.24 -14.25
C PRO A 65 -3.84 -4.79 -14.64
N GLN A 66 -5.09 -4.50 -14.98
CA GLN A 66 -5.52 -3.16 -15.37
C GLN A 66 -5.54 -2.20 -14.17
N LEU A 67 -6.01 -2.67 -13.02
CA LEU A 67 -5.99 -1.90 -11.78
C LEU A 67 -4.55 -1.56 -11.38
N ARG A 68 -3.67 -2.55 -11.39
CA ARG A 68 -2.26 -2.38 -11.07
C ARG A 68 -1.58 -1.34 -11.97
N GLU A 69 -1.88 -1.35 -13.27
CA GLU A 69 -1.35 -0.38 -14.22
C GLU A 69 -1.80 1.06 -13.89
N GLN A 70 -3.03 1.24 -13.42
CA GLN A 70 -3.53 2.56 -13.02
C GLN A 70 -2.92 3.06 -11.70
N LEU A 71 -2.65 2.16 -10.77
CA LEU A 71 -2.16 2.49 -9.44
C LEU A 71 -0.65 2.63 -9.37
N LEU A 72 0.09 1.86 -10.18
CA LEU A 72 1.55 1.82 -10.10
C LEU A 72 2.17 3.10 -10.68
N PRO A 73 2.97 3.85 -9.90
CA PRO A 73 3.63 5.04 -10.39
C PRO A 73 4.55 4.78 -11.57
N SER A 74 4.71 5.76 -12.46
CA SER A 74 5.48 5.62 -13.70
C SER A 74 6.91 5.12 -13.47
N ARG A 75 7.56 5.57 -12.39
CA ARG A 75 8.94 5.14 -12.06
C ARG A 75 9.01 3.64 -11.73
N PHE A 76 8.03 3.11 -10.98
CA PHE A 76 7.95 1.69 -10.68
C PHE A 76 7.61 0.84 -11.91
N ARG A 77 6.72 1.32 -12.78
CA ARG A 77 6.47 0.64 -14.08
C ARG A 77 7.74 0.54 -14.93
N GLN A 78 8.53 1.62 -15.00
CA GLN A 78 9.82 1.61 -15.69
C GLN A 78 10.80 0.63 -15.05
N PHE A 79 10.85 0.58 -13.73
CA PHE A 79 11.68 -0.37 -12.99
C PHE A 79 11.25 -1.82 -13.28
N GLU A 80 9.97 -2.13 -13.29
CA GLU A 80 9.49 -3.47 -13.65
C GLU A 80 9.83 -3.84 -15.09
N GLN A 81 9.65 -2.94 -16.05
CA GLN A 81 10.05 -3.18 -17.45
C GLN A 81 11.55 -3.43 -17.57
N PHE A 82 12.34 -2.70 -16.79
CA PHE A 82 13.78 -2.95 -16.70
C PHE A 82 14.06 -4.34 -16.13
N MET A 83 13.41 -4.76 -15.03
CA MET A 83 13.59 -6.10 -14.44
C MET A 83 13.22 -7.20 -15.43
N VAL A 84 12.14 -7.05 -16.19
CA VAL A 84 11.77 -7.99 -17.28
C VAL A 84 12.87 -8.07 -18.33
N SER A 85 13.46 -6.95 -18.75
CA SER A 85 14.57 -6.93 -19.71
C SER A 85 15.82 -7.63 -19.17
N ALA A 86 15.99 -7.63 -17.86
CA ALA A 86 17.05 -8.36 -17.16
C ALA A 86 16.71 -9.84 -16.88
N GLY A 87 15.55 -10.31 -17.35
CA GLY A 87 15.07 -11.70 -17.20
C GLY A 87 14.48 -12.01 -15.85
N ILE A 88 14.03 -10.99 -15.13
CA ILE A 88 13.27 -11.11 -13.89
C ILE A 88 11.86 -10.59 -14.19
N ASP A 89 10.90 -11.48 -14.34
CA ASP A 89 9.52 -11.09 -14.56
C ASP A 89 8.75 -11.06 -13.24
N PRO A 90 8.44 -9.87 -12.71
CA PRO A 90 7.68 -9.75 -11.45
C PRO A 90 6.30 -10.40 -11.51
N ASN A 91 5.72 -10.53 -12.71
CA ASN A 91 4.40 -11.11 -12.89
C ASN A 91 4.38 -12.65 -12.71
N THR A 92 5.51 -13.30 -12.81
CA THR A 92 5.61 -14.76 -12.71
C THR A 92 6.51 -15.24 -11.58
N GLN A 93 7.49 -14.42 -11.18
CA GLN A 93 8.53 -14.80 -10.22
C GLN A 93 8.28 -14.24 -8.80
N VAL A 94 7.43 -13.21 -8.64
CA VAL A 94 7.09 -12.65 -7.34
C VAL A 94 5.77 -13.22 -6.87
N ASP A 95 5.78 -13.97 -5.79
CA ASP A 95 4.57 -14.54 -5.16
C ASP A 95 3.95 -13.59 -4.14
N GLU A 96 4.78 -12.90 -3.36
CA GLU A 96 4.34 -12.00 -2.30
C GLU A 96 5.22 -10.73 -2.30
N MET A 97 4.67 -9.64 -1.86
CA MET A 97 5.39 -8.37 -1.73
C MET A 97 4.97 -7.64 -0.45
N ALA A 98 5.95 -7.16 0.30
CA ALA A 98 5.74 -6.26 1.41
C ALA A 98 6.52 -4.96 1.17
N TRP A 99 5.99 -3.84 1.61
CA TRP A 99 6.70 -2.55 1.53
C TRP A 99 6.36 -1.65 2.70
N ALA A 100 7.24 -0.71 2.95
CA ALA A 100 7.09 0.30 3.98
C ALA A 100 7.38 1.70 3.42
N GLY A 101 6.57 2.66 3.84
CA GLY A 101 6.79 4.09 3.65
C GLY A 101 7.44 4.69 4.89
N ILE A 102 8.49 5.46 4.70
CA ILE A 102 9.27 6.10 5.77
C ILE A 102 9.29 7.60 5.50
N THR A 103 8.81 8.38 6.46
CA THR A 103 8.94 9.85 6.36
C THR A 103 10.32 10.26 6.82
N ASN A 104 11.14 10.76 5.90
CA ASN A 104 12.47 11.25 6.25
C ASN A 104 12.39 12.60 6.96
N ALA A 105 12.60 12.59 8.27
CA ALA A 105 12.59 13.81 9.09
C ALA A 105 13.69 14.83 8.69
N LYS A 106 14.79 14.37 8.09
CA LYS A 106 15.94 15.22 7.72
C LYS A 106 15.86 15.82 6.32
N GLY A 107 15.11 15.21 5.40
CA GLY A 107 15.11 15.59 3.98
C GLY A 107 13.76 16.06 3.42
N GLY A 108 12.66 15.94 4.18
CA GLY A 108 11.31 16.33 3.76
C GLY A 108 10.79 15.54 2.54
N GLY A 109 11.30 14.34 2.31
CA GLY A 109 10.86 13.39 1.30
C GLY A 109 10.34 12.11 1.93
N GLU A 110 9.56 11.37 1.17
CA GLU A 110 9.15 10.02 1.51
C GLU A 110 10.13 9.02 0.89
N GLU A 111 10.53 8.05 1.68
CA GLU A 111 11.35 6.93 1.23
C GLU A 111 10.51 5.66 1.25
N VAL A 112 10.76 4.78 0.29
CA VAL A 112 10.08 3.49 0.20
C VAL A 112 11.12 2.39 0.20
N VAL A 113 10.83 1.34 0.95
CA VAL A 113 11.58 0.09 0.91
C VAL A 113 10.61 -1.08 0.83
N GLY A 114 10.95 -2.08 0.04
CA GLY A 114 10.12 -3.28 -0.14
C GLY A 114 10.94 -4.55 -0.17
N VAL A 115 10.27 -5.64 0.13
CA VAL A 115 10.75 -7.01 0.03
C VAL A 115 9.80 -7.79 -0.87
N ALA A 116 10.33 -8.43 -1.88
CA ALA A 116 9.62 -9.35 -2.76
C ALA A 116 10.03 -10.79 -2.42
N LEU A 117 9.03 -11.65 -2.23
CA LEU A 117 9.21 -13.08 -2.01
C LEU A 117 8.78 -13.84 -3.26
N GLY A 118 9.55 -14.85 -3.64
CA GLY A 118 9.25 -15.60 -4.86
C GLY A 118 10.36 -16.60 -5.23
N SER A 119 10.57 -16.78 -6.52
CA SER A 119 11.61 -17.67 -7.05
C SER A 119 12.54 -16.90 -7.97
N PHE A 120 13.74 -16.64 -7.50
CA PHE A 120 14.74 -15.86 -8.22
C PHE A 120 15.96 -16.70 -8.59
N ASP A 121 16.67 -16.28 -9.65
CA ASP A 121 18.02 -16.76 -9.98
C ASP A 121 19.00 -15.56 -9.86
N PRO A 122 19.51 -15.28 -8.66
CA PRO A 122 20.44 -14.18 -8.43
C PRO A 122 21.67 -14.26 -9.32
N SER A 123 22.22 -15.46 -9.51
CA SER A 123 23.46 -15.65 -10.28
C SER A 123 23.29 -15.23 -11.74
N SER A 124 22.23 -15.68 -12.39
CA SER A 124 21.93 -15.30 -13.78
C SER A 124 21.56 -13.83 -13.91
N ALA A 125 20.84 -13.27 -12.94
CA ALA A 125 20.48 -11.85 -12.93
C ALA A 125 21.71 -10.96 -12.77
N GLU A 126 22.60 -11.27 -11.85
CA GLU A 126 23.83 -10.49 -11.60
C GLU A 126 24.78 -10.47 -12.80
N ILE A 127 24.89 -11.58 -13.56
CA ILE A 127 25.65 -11.61 -14.80
C ILE A 127 25.10 -10.58 -15.79
N ARG A 128 23.78 -10.47 -15.92
CA ARG A 128 23.11 -9.50 -16.80
C ARG A 128 23.28 -8.06 -16.30
N PHE A 129 23.19 -7.81 -14.98
CA PHE A 129 23.41 -6.49 -14.40
C PHE A 129 24.85 -6.00 -14.64
N LYS A 130 25.83 -6.87 -14.47
CA LYS A 130 27.24 -6.59 -14.78
C LYS A 130 27.45 -6.31 -16.27
N ALA A 131 26.82 -7.10 -17.16
CA ALA A 131 26.88 -6.87 -18.60
C ALA A 131 26.26 -5.54 -19.02
N GLN A 132 25.18 -5.11 -18.34
CA GLN A 132 24.53 -3.81 -18.54
C GLN A 132 25.26 -2.65 -17.83
N LYS A 133 26.33 -2.93 -17.08
CA LYS A 133 27.14 -1.95 -16.31
C LYS A 133 26.29 -1.12 -15.35
N LEU A 134 25.37 -1.75 -14.63
CA LEU A 134 24.56 -1.05 -13.64
C LEU A 134 25.46 -0.46 -12.56
N PRO A 135 25.17 0.77 -12.10
CA PRO A 135 25.80 1.30 -10.90
C PRO A 135 25.54 0.35 -9.72
N THR A 136 26.62 0.03 -9.02
CA THR A 136 26.58 -0.94 -7.91
C THR A 136 27.21 -0.32 -6.67
N PHE A 137 26.61 -0.57 -5.53
CA PHE A 137 27.05 -0.06 -4.23
C PHE A 137 27.16 -1.23 -3.27
N ASP A 138 28.28 -1.32 -2.57
CA ASP A 138 28.47 -2.33 -1.52
C ASP A 138 28.01 -1.78 -0.18
N VAL A 139 27.03 -2.46 0.41
CA VAL A 139 26.50 -2.14 1.73
C VAL A 139 26.55 -3.41 2.58
N ARG A 140 27.50 -3.46 3.52
CA ARG A 140 27.65 -4.57 4.49
C ARG A 140 27.72 -5.96 3.85
N GLY A 141 28.34 -6.06 2.67
CA GLY A 141 28.51 -7.31 1.92
C GLY A 141 27.37 -7.62 0.95
N TYR A 142 26.33 -6.77 0.87
CA TYR A 142 25.32 -6.84 -0.16
C TYR A 142 25.66 -5.92 -1.33
N HIS A 143 25.53 -6.43 -2.55
CA HIS A 143 25.65 -5.65 -3.77
C HIS A 143 24.27 -5.04 -4.10
N LEU A 144 24.14 -3.72 -3.96
CA LEU A 144 22.93 -2.99 -4.34
C LEU A 144 23.10 -2.46 -5.76
N TYR A 145 22.26 -2.92 -6.66
CA TYR A 145 22.19 -2.44 -8.04
C TYR A 145 21.22 -1.26 -8.13
N ALA A 146 21.55 -0.26 -8.94
CA ALA A 146 20.72 0.92 -9.09
C ALA A 146 19.98 0.97 -10.43
N PHE A 147 18.68 1.17 -10.38
CA PHE A 147 17.88 1.62 -11.50
C PHE A 147 17.87 3.16 -11.48
N GLY A 148 18.76 3.74 -12.27
CA GLY A 148 19.15 5.14 -12.27
C GLY A 148 20.64 5.29 -11.97
N SER A 149 21.05 6.46 -11.47
CA SER A 149 22.43 6.75 -11.07
C SER A 149 22.82 6.12 -9.71
N GLY A 150 21.82 5.80 -8.90
CA GLY A 150 21.97 5.41 -7.50
C GLY A 150 22.26 6.57 -6.54
N LEU A 151 22.29 7.80 -7.06
CA LEU A 151 22.59 9.02 -6.29
C LEU A 151 21.38 9.96 -6.19
N ALA A 152 20.42 9.85 -7.12
CA ALA A 152 19.23 10.68 -7.08
C ALA A 152 18.23 10.13 -6.05
N ALA A 153 17.52 11.03 -5.37
CA ALA A 153 16.57 10.67 -4.29
C ALA A 153 15.41 9.76 -4.74
N ASN A 154 15.15 9.68 -6.05
CA ASN A 154 14.10 8.85 -6.64
C ASN A 154 14.65 7.63 -7.40
N ASP A 155 15.95 7.37 -7.30
CA ASP A 155 16.53 6.15 -7.86
C ASP A 155 16.12 4.94 -6.99
N ILE A 156 15.86 3.82 -7.65
CA ILE A 156 15.50 2.57 -6.98
C ILE A 156 16.75 1.70 -6.91
N LEU A 157 17.17 1.35 -5.72
CA LEU A 157 18.17 0.34 -5.49
C LEU A 157 17.48 -1.00 -5.24
N PHE A 158 18.14 -2.09 -5.62
CA PHE A 158 17.63 -3.43 -5.41
C PHE A 158 18.77 -4.44 -5.22
N THR A 159 18.46 -5.53 -4.51
CA THR A 159 19.41 -6.63 -4.26
C THR A 159 18.67 -7.93 -4.02
N PHE A 160 19.34 -9.06 -4.20
CA PHE A 160 18.85 -10.34 -3.70
C PHE A 160 19.42 -10.60 -2.31
N LEU A 161 18.53 -10.87 -1.37
CA LEU A 161 18.92 -11.29 -0.03
C LEU A 161 19.22 -12.79 0.02
N ASP A 162 18.53 -13.56 -0.82
CA ASP A 162 18.70 -14.98 -1.09
C ASP A 162 17.92 -15.39 -2.38
N ASN A 163 17.81 -16.69 -2.67
CA ASN A 163 17.12 -17.18 -3.88
C ASN A 163 15.60 -16.98 -3.86
N ASN A 164 15.03 -16.65 -2.72
CA ASN A 164 13.59 -16.49 -2.55
C ASN A 164 13.20 -15.07 -2.12
N THR A 165 14.18 -14.23 -1.82
CA THR A 165 13.96 -12.92 -1.24
C THR A 165 14.77 -11.86 -1.96
N ALA A 166 14.10 -10.86 -2.52
CA ALA A 166 14.72 -9.67 -3.07
C ALA A 166 14.25 -8.43 -2.30
N ALA A 167 15.11 -7.43 -2.16
CA ALA A 167 14.78 -6.14 -1.56
C ALA A 167 14.97 -5.03 -2.58
N PHE A 168 14.13 -3.99 -2.49
CA PHE A 168 14.18 -2.82 -3.38
C PHE A 168 13.73 -1.56 -2.64
N GLY A 169 14.16 -0.40 -3.08
CA GLY A 169 13.72 0.86 -2.47
C GLY A 169 14.68 2.01 -2.69
N HIS A 170 14.44 3.11 -2.00
CA HIS A 170 15.34 4.25 -1.98
C HIS A 170 16.58 3.94 -1.13
N ARG A 171 17.69 4.54 -1.49
CA ARG A 171 18.99 4.19 -0.89
C ARG A 171 19.03 4.24 0.64
N PRO A 172 18.61 5.31 1.32
CA PRO A 172 18.70 5.36 2.79
C PRO A 172 17.84 4.27 3.45
N ALA A 173 16.64 4.03 2.93
CA ALA A 173 15.73 3.01 3.46
C ALA A 173 16.25 1.58 3.21
N MET A 174 16.92 1.33 2.08
CA MET A 174 17.61 0.07 1.80
C MET A 174 18.78 -0.18 2.73
N GLU A 175 19.61 0.86 3.00
CA GLU A 175 20.71 0.79 3.95
C GLU A 175 20.22 0.47 5.37
N GLU A 176 19.07 1.03 5.76
CA GLU A 176 18.45 0.76 7.05
C GLU A 176 17.84 -0.65 7.13
N LEU A 177 17.16 -1.13 6.08
CA LEU A 177 16.66 -2.51 6.01
C LEU A 177 17.81 -3.52 6.18
N ILE A 178 18.96 -3.29 5.54
CA ILE A 178 20.13 -4.13 5.68
C ILE A 178 20.70 -4.06 7.11
N ALA A 179 20.72 -2.87 7.71
CA ALA A 179 21.17 -2.69 9.09
C ALA A 179 20.28 -3.46 10.09
N VAL A 180 18.97 -3.44 9.90
CA VAL A 180 18.02 -4.25 10.69
C VAL A 180 18.31 -5.75 10.51
N ARG A 181 18.45 -6.20 9.26
CA ARG A 181 18.75 -7.61 8.94
C ARG A 181 20.05 -8.10 9.59
N MET A 182 21.05 -7.22 9.69
CA MET A 182 22.33 -7.52 10.35
C MET A 182 22.29 -7.43 11.89
N GLY A 183 21.14 -6.95 12.43
CA GLY A 183 20.97 -6.80 13.88
C GLY A 183 21.59 -5.52 14.47
N ASP A 184 22.00 -4.56 13.62
CA ASP A 184 22.63 -3.32 14.09
C ASP A 184 21.61 -2.28 14.55
N THR A 185 20.39 -2.36 14.06
CA THR A 185 19.28 -1.47 14.42
C THR A 185 18.01 -2.26 14.71
N GLN A 186 17.08 -1.64 15.43
CA GLN A 186 15.80 -2.26 15.76
C GLN A 186 14.87 -2.31 14.54
N GLY A 187 14.24 -3.46 14.33
CA GLY A 187 13.23 -3.64 13.29
C GLY A 187 11.80 -3.34 13.75
N LEU A 188 10.89 -3.46 12.81
CA LEU A 188 9.46 -3.15 12.94
C LEU A 188 8.76 -3.95 14.05
N LEU A 189 9.23 -5.14 14.39
CA LEU A 189 8.71 -5.91 15.53
C LEU A 189 8.84 -5.17 16.88
N SER A 190 9.72 -4.19 16.96
CA SER A 190 9.89 -3.33 18.15
C SER A 190 8.99 -2.09 18.15
N ASN A 191 8.17 -1.89 17.12
CA ASN A 191 7.24 -0.76 17.04
C ASN A 191 5.96 -1.10 17.82
N SER A 192 5.82 -0.51 19.00
CA SER A 192 4.71 -0.81 19.92
C SER A 192 3.33 -0.31 19.43
N LEU A 193 3.29 0.62 18.48
CA LEU A 193 2.05 1.14 17.91
C LEU A 193 1.62 0.34 16.68
N LEU A 194 2.53 0.14 15.70
CA LEU A 194 2.17 -0.45 14.42
C LEU A 194 2.21 -1.99 14.44
N PHE A 195 3.14 -2.60 15.16
CA PHE A 195 3.27 -4.06 15.11
C PHE A 195 2.03 -4.81 15.62
N PRO A 196 1.33 -4.39 16.69
CA PRO A 196 0.06 -5.00 17.07
C PRO A 196 -1.01 -4.92 15.97
N LEU A 197 -1.11 -3.79 15.27
CA LEU A 197 -2.05 -3.59 14.17
C LEU A 197 -1.65 -4.41 12.93
N ILE A 198 -0.35 -4.51 12.65
CA ILE A 198 0.19 -5.36 11.58
C ILE A 198 -0.15 -6.83 11.87
N ASN A 199 0.01 -7.27 13.11
CA ASN A 199 -0.32 -8.63 13.50
C ASN A 199 -1.83 -8.92 13.43
N GLU A 200 -2.68 -7.91 13.69
CA GLU A 200 -4.14 -8.00 13.50
C GLU A 200 -4.51 -8.06 12.01
N ALA A 201 -3.84 -7.27 11.16
CA ALA A 201 -4.11 -7.21 9.73
C ALA A 201 -3.51 -8.40 8.95
N ASN A 202 -2.46 -9.02 9.49
CA ASN A 202 -1.75 -10.11 8.82
C ASN A 202 -2.63 -11.36 8.66
N GLY A 203 -2.93 -11.69 7.41
CA GLY A 203 -3.86 -12.78 7.06
C GLY A 203 -5.32 -12.34 6.92
N SER A 204 -5.63 -11.06 7.05
CA SER A 204 -7.00 -10.54 6.88
C SER A 204 -7.42 -10.37 5.40
N GLY A 205 -6.54 -10.61 4.46
CA GLY A 205 -6.83 -10.47 3.04
C GLY A 205 -5.59 -10.73 2.18
N PHE A 206 -5.77 -10.78 0.86
CA PHE A 206 -4.65 -10.92 -0.07
C PHE A 206 -3.87 -9.59 -0.28
N ILE A 207 -4.45 -8.46 0.12
CA ILE A 207 -3.77 -7.17 0.28
C ILE A 207 -4.18 -6.61 1.63
N TRP A 208 -3.22 -6.10 2.38
CA TRP A 208 -3.50 -5.33 3.58
C TRP A 208 -2.43 -4.27 3.84
N ALA A 209 -2.81 -3.23 4.58
CA ALA A 209 -1.92 -2.15 4.97
C ALA A 209 -2.24 -1.62 6.36
N VAL A 210 -1.22 -1.10 7.03
CA VAL A 210 -1.33 -0.41 8.32
C VAL A 210 -0.63 0.93 8.20
N LEU A 211 -1.36 1.98 8.57
CA LEU A 211 -0.91 3.36 8.49
C LEU A 211 -0.83 3.95 9.90
N ASN A 212 0.24 4.66 10.23
CA ASN A 212 0.32 5.47 11.43
C ASN A 212 -0.52 6.76 11.28
N GLN A 213 -0.54 7.60 12.30
CA GLN A 213 -1.31 8.84 12.31
C GLN A 213 -1.02 9.73 11.10
N ASN A 214 0.24 9.96 10.78
CA ASN A 214 0.62 10.85 9.69
C ASN A 214 0.15 10.32 8.32
N TYR A 215 0.37 9.05 8.05
CA TYR A 215 -0.05 8.40 6.80
C TYR A 215 -1.58 8.26 6.73
N THR A 216 -2.25 8.03 7.86
CA THR A 216 -3.71 8.06 7.95
C THR A 216 -4.27 9.42 7.55
N HIS A 217 -3.70 10.51 8.07
CA HIS A 217 -4.12 11.86 7.70
C HIS A 217 -3.92 12.14 6.20
N LEU A 218 -2.80 11.69 5.64
CA LEU A 218 -2.51 11.83 4.22
C LEU A 218 -3.50 11.03 3.36
N ALA A 219 -3.78 9.78 3.73
CA ALA A 219 -4.76 8.94 3.06
C ALA A 219 -6.15 9.60 3.12
N MET A 220 -6.58 10.10 4.27
CA MET A 220 -7.86 10.77 4.42
C MET A 220 -7.96 12.07 3.62
N GLN A 221 -6.89 12.84 3.50
CA GLN A 221 -6.85 14.04 2.65
C GLN A 221 -7.02 13.69 1.15
N GLN A 222 -6.50 12.55 0.72
CA GLN A 222 -6.66 12.08 -0.66
C GLN A 222 -8.06 11.51 -0.92
N LEU A 223 -8.59 10.72 0.02
CA LEU A 223 -9.92 10.11 -0.09
C LEU A 223 -11.04 11.14 -0.02
N MET A 224 -10.87 12.14 0.84
CA MET A 224 -11.87 13.16 1.10
C MET A 224 -11.26 14.57 1.01
N PRO A 225 -10.86 15.03 -0.18
CA PRO A 225 -10.20 16.34 -0.34
C PRO A 225 -11.08 17.51 0.11
N GLN A 226 -12.40 17.29 0.18
CA GLN A 226 -13.36 18.30 0.65
C GLN A 226 -13.41 18.45 2.18
N THR A 227 -12.84 17.51 2.96
CA THR A 227 -12.81 17.63 4.43
C THR A 227 -12.05 18.88 4.88
N SER A 228 -11.09 19.36 4.09
CA SER A 228 -10.41 20.64 4.35
C SER A 228 -11.35 21.86 4.33
N GLN A 229 -12.52 21.73 3.71
CA GLN A 229 -13.56 22.77 3.65
C GLN A 229 -14.48 22.74 4.87
N PHE A 230 -14.45 21.65 5.64
CA PHE A 230 -15.27 21.47 6.86
C PHE A 230 -14.34 21.37 8.09
N PRO A 231 -14.16 22.48 8.84
CA PRO A 231 -13.22 22.53 9.97
C PRO A 231 -13.47 21.43 11.02
N GLN A 232 -14.73 21.07 11.25
CA GLN A 232 -15.08 20.01 12.20
C GLN A 232 -14.62 18.62 11.71
N ALA A 233 -14.82 18.30 10.43
CA ALA A 233 -14.36 17.03 9.86
C ALA A 233 -12.82 16.98 9.84
N ALA A 234 -12.15 18.07 9.49
CA ALA A 234 -10.70 18.15 9.55
C ALA A 234 -10.17 17.92 10.98
N ALA A 235 -10.81 18.51 11.99
CA ALA A 235 -10.43 18.31 13.39
C ALA A 235 -10.61 16.85 13.86
N ILE A 236 -11.58 16.12 13.32
CA ILE A 236 -11.79 14.70 13.66
C ILE A 236 -10.76 13.82 12.99
N VAL A 237 -10.45 14.07 11.70
CA VAL A 237 -9.38 13.35 10.98
C VAL A 237 -8.05 13.50 11.73
N GLN A 238 -7.78 14.65 12.32
CA GLN A 238 -6.58 14.88 13.14
C GLN A 238 -6.52 14.01 14.42
N ARG A 239 -7.63 13.46 14.86
CA ARG A 239 -7.72 12.58 16.05
C ARG A 239 -7.64 11.08 15.70
N MET A 240 -7.55 10.74 14.43
CA MET A 240 -7.25 9.36 14.00
C MET A 240 -5.78 9.05 14.28
N GLN A 241 -5.52 7.97 14.99
CA GLN A 241 -4.17 7.56 15.41
C GLN A 241 -3.54 6.58 14.46
N ALA A 242 -4.35 5.74 13.83
CA ALA A 242 -3.91 4.74 12.87
C ALA A 242 -5.08 4.31 11.97
N MET A 243 -4.76 3.65 10.87
CA MET A 243 -5.74 3.00 10.02
C MET A 243 -5.20 1.64 9.54
N THR A 244 -6.06 0.64 9.55
CA THR A 244 -5.81 -0.64 8.87
C THR A 244 -6.72 -0.75 7.67
N ILE A 245 -6.23 -1.41 6.63
CA ILE A 245 -6.96 -1.65 5.38
C ILE A 245 -6.73 -3.10 5.05
N SER A 246 -7.77 -3.84 4.68
CA SER A 246 -7.62 -5.18 4.11
C SER A 246 -8.55 -5.38 2.93
N ILE A 247 -8.12 -6.20 2.01
CA ILE A 247 -8.84 -6.55 0.80
C ILE A 247 -8.81 -8.06 0.68
N GLU A 248 -9.99 -8.62 0.73
CA GLU A 248 -10.21 -10.03 0.52
C GLU A 248 -11.26 -10.24 -0.58
N GLY A 249 -11.47 -11.46 -0.99
CA GLY A 249 -12.48 -11.80 -1.97
C GLY A 249 -12.09 -13.00 -2.79
N ASP A 250 -13.09 -13.57 -3.44
CA ASP A 250 -12.98 -14.76 -4.26
C ASP A 250 -13.57 -14.49 -5.67
N SER A 251 -14.79 -14.04 -5.75
CA SER A 251 -15.48 -13.67 -6.98
C SER A 251 -15.72 -12.16 -7.13
N GLY A 252 -15.49 -11.40 -6.09
CA GLY A 252 -15.52 -9.95 -6.00
C GLY A 252 -14.40 -9.48 -5.09
N ILE A 253 -14.53 -8.29 -4.55
CA ILE A 253 -13.65 -7.74 -3.51
C ILE A 253 -14.49 -7.37 -2.30
N ASP A 254 -14.02 -7.72 -1.12
CA ASP A 254 -14.45 -7.13 0.14
C ASP A 254 -13.29 -6.30 0.69
N ALA A 255 -13.48 -4.97 0.71
CA ALA A 255 -12.49 -4.08 1.29
C ALA A 255 -12.95 -3.64 2.67
N HIS A 256 -12.07 -3.71 3.64
CA HIS A 256 -12.31 -3.35 5.03
C HIS A 256 -11.34 -2.28 5.46
N PHE A 257 -11.88 -1.23 6.05
CA PHE A 257 -11.10 -0.17 6.66
C PHE A 257 -11.42 -0.11 8.13
N GLN A 258 -10.40 0.01 8.95
CA GLN A 258 -10.58 0.25 10.37
C GLN A 258 -9.72 1.42 10.81
N ALA A 259 -10.36 2.51 11.20
CA ALA A 259 -9.68 3.63 11.81
C ALA A 259 -9.63 3.46 13.33
N VAL A 260 -8.48 3.73 13.93
CA VAL A 260 -8.29 3.86 15.38
C VAL A 260 -8.40 5.32 15.72
N CYS A 261 -9.38 5.68 16.54
CA CYS A 261 -9.66 7.05 16.98
C CYS A 261 -9.13 7.28 18.41
N SER A 262 -9.04 8.54 18.81
CA SER A 262 -8.58 8.88 20.17
C SER A 262 -9.63 8.59 21.25
N SER A 263 -10.91 8.47 20.86
CA SER A 263 -12.01 8.18 21.78
C SER A 263 -13.21 7.56 21.06
N PRO A 264 -14.14 6.90 21.78
CA PRO A 264 -15.41 6.44 21.22
C PRO A 264 -16.26 7.56 20.62
N ASP A 265 -16.25 8.74 21.23
CA ASP A 265 -16.97 9.91 20.72
C ASP A 265 -16.41 10.37 19.35
N ASP A 266 -15.08 10.37 19.20
CA ASP A 266 -14.45 10.69 17.92
C ASP A 266 -14.83 9.67 16.84
N ALA A 267 -14.91 8.38 17.17
CA ALA A 267 -15.34 7.33 16.23
C ALA A 267 -16.81 7.54 15.80
N ASN A 268 -17.70 7.88 16.73
CA ASN A 268 -19.10 8.17 16.42
C ASN A 268 -19.26 9.41 15.52
N VAL A 269 -18.55 10.49 15.85
CA VAL A 269 -18.63 11.74 15.06
C VAL A 269 -18.02 11.53 13.67
N LEU A 270 -16.92 10.78 13.55
CA LEU A 270 -16.33 10.42 12.27
C LEU A 270 -17.28 9.53 11.44
N ALA A 271 -17.97 8.58 12.08
CA ALA A 271 -18.98 7.74 11.41
C ALA A 271 -20.08 8.59 10.79
N ALA A 272 -20.65 9.52 11.56
CA ALA A 272 -21.71 10.41 11.07
C ALA A 272 -21.23 11.31 9.92
N ALA A 273 -20.00 11.84 10.01
CA ALA A 273 -19.41 12.67 8.97
C ALA A 273 -19.16 11.86 7.67
N LEU A 274 -18.65 10.63 7.78
CA LEU A 274 -18.45 9.74 6.64
C LEU A 274 -19.75 9.35 5.97
N GLN A 275 -20.77 8.96 6.76
CA GLN A 275 -22.10 8.63 6.22
C GLN A 275 -22.71 9.82 5.45
N ALA A 276 -22.62 11.03 6.00
CA ALA A 276 -23.07 12.24 5.33
C ALA A 276 -22.27 12.51 4.03
N GLY A 277 -20.95 12.34 4.07
CA GLY A 277 -20.07 12.48 2.91
C GLY A 277 -20.38 11.48 1.80
N ILE A 278 -20.62 10.22 2.16
CA ILE A 278 -21.02 9.15 1.22
C ILE A 278 -22.33 9.50 0.53
N LEU A 279 -23.34 9.89 1.30
CA LEU A 279 -24.65 10.29 0.75
C LEU A 279 -24.53 11.49 -0.19
N TYR A 280 -23.73 12.48 0.17
CA TYR A 280 -23.49 13.65 -0.66
C TYR A 280 -22.76 13.28 -1.97
N ARG A 281 -21.71 12.45 -1.89
CA ARG A 281 -20.96 11.98 -3.05
C ARG A 281 -21.83 11.15 -3.98
N ARG A 282 -22.62 10.24 -3.43
CA ARG A 282 -23.59 9.45 -4.19
C ARG A 282 -24.56 10.33 -4.97
N TYR A 283 -25.08 11.40 -4.35
CA TYR A 283 -25.97 12.34 -5.03
C TYR A 283 -25.27 13.05 -6.19
N GLN A 284 -24.02 13.48 -5.99
CA GLN A 284 -23.25 14.13 -7.06
C GLN A 284 -22.91 13.19 -8.22
N GLU A 285 -22.56 11.94 -7.93
CA GLU A 285 -22.09 10.97 -8.92
C GLU A 285 -23.28 10.26 -9.64
N GLY A 286 -24.47 10.34 -9.11
CA GLY A 286 -25.64 9.57 -9.59
C GLY A 286 -25.94 9.73 -11.08
N GLN A 287 -25.59 10.86 -11.69
CA GLN A 287 -25.77 11.09 -13.13
C GLN A 287 -24.46 10.93 -13.93
N SER A 288 -23.33 11.24 -13.33
CA SER A 288 -22.01 11.25 -14.00
C SER A 288 -21.30 9.91 -13.96
N ASN A 289 -21.49 9.16 -12.89
CA ASN A 289 -20.85 7.85 -12.66
C ASN A 289 -21.78 6.92 -11.88
N PRO A 290 -22.78 6.30 -12.55
CA PRO A 290 -23.77 5.43 -11.90
C PRO A 290 -23.12 4.22 -11.17
N ALA A 291 -22.03 3.68 -11.70
CA ALA A 291 -21.32 2.56 -11.06
C ALA A 291 -20.76 2.97 -9.70
N LEU A 292 -20.14 4.16 -9.60
CA LEU A 292 -19.67 4.69 -8.33
C LEU A 292 -20.83 5.00 -7.38
N ALA A 293 -21.94 5.53 -7.89
CA ALA A 293 -23.12 5.80 -7.06
C ALA A 293 -23.70 4.51 -6.48
N THR A 294 -23.79 3.44 -7.27
CA THR A 294 -24.23 2.10 -6.82
C THR A 294 -23.26 1.55 -5.78
N ALA A 295 -21.99 1.65 -6.05
CA ALA A 295 -20.96 1.27 -5.11
C ALA A 295 -21.14 1.99 -3.75
N LEU A 296 -21.28 3.30 -3.75
CA LEU A 296 -21.49 4.10 -2.55
C LEU A 296 -22.76 3.73 -1.75
N ASP A 297 -23.78 3.15 -2.36
CA ASP A 297 -24.98 2.67 -1.70
C ASP A 297 -24.76 1.51 -0.74
N GLN A 298 -23.72 0.79 -1.00
CA GLN A 298 -23.41 -0.45 -0.31
C GLN A 298 -22.48 -0.25 0.88
N VAL A 299 -21.93 0.98 1.04
CA VAL A 299 -21.00 1.34 2.15
C VAL A 299 -21.65 1.19 3.52
N ARG A 300 -21.04 0.40 4.37
CA ARG A 300 -21.42 0.28 5.78
C ARG A 300 -20.36 0.93 6.65
N VAL A 301 -20.79 1.87 7.45
CA VAL A 301 -19.93 2.58 8.41
C VAL A 301 -20.43 2.27 9.81
N THR A 302 -19.61 1.60 10.61
CA THR A 302 -20.00 1.08 11.92
C THR A 302 -18.98 1.51 12.98
N PRO A 303 -19.33 2.43 13.89
CA PRO A 303 -18.50 2.75 15.05
C PRO A 303 -18.59 1.63 16.09
N GLY A 304 -17.47 1.35 16.77
CA GLY A 304 -17.41 0.36 17.85
C GLY A 304 -16.26 0.67 18.81
N GLY A 305 -16.58 1.20 20.00
CA GLY A 305 -15.57 1.68 20.91
C GLY A 305 -14.78 2.86 20.30
N ASP A 306 -13.47 2.82 20.42
CA ASP A 306 -12.55 3.78 19.80
C ASP A 306 -12.21 3.47 18.34
N ARG A 307 -12.89 2.50 17.74
CA ARG A 307 -12.67 2.07 16.36
C ARG A 307 -13.85 2.39 15.46
N LEU A 308 -13.56 2.71 14.22
CA LEU A 308 -14.53 2.87 13.16
C LEU A 308 -14.26 1.87 12.07
N LYS A 309 -15.22 1.02 11.76
CA LYS A 309 -15.16 0.09 10.64
C LYS A 309 -15.94 0.62 9.45
N ILE A 310 -15.36 0.45 8.28
CA ILE A 310 -16.00 0.73 7.00
C ILE A 310 -15.85 -0.54 6.18
N ASP A 311 -16.99 -1.14 5.87
CA ASP A 311 -17.03 -2.34 5.05
C ASP A 311 -17.45 -1.99 3.65
N ALA A 312 -16.73 -2.53 2.72
CA ALA A 312 -16.73 -2.11 1.37
C ALA A 312 -16.65 -3.27 0.36
N PRO A 313 -17.74 -3.90 -0.03
CA PRO A 313 -17.85 -5.00 -0.96
C PRO A 313 -18.07 -4.60 -2.43
N LEU A 314 -17.46 -5.27 -3.46
CA LEU A 314 -17.59 -5.04 -4.91
C LEU A 314 -17.76 -6.29 -5.73
N THR A 315 -18.67 -6.23 -6.66
CA THR A 315 -18.76 -7.22 -7.74
C THR A 315 -17.65 -7.00 -8.80
N GLN A 316 -17.32 -8.04 -9.55
CA GLN A 316 -16.37 -7.93 -10.66
C GLN A 316 -16.79 -6.90 -11.71
N ASP A 317 -18.07 -6.79 -12.01
CA ASP A 317 -18.61 -5.84 -13.00
C ASP A 317 -18.47 -4.39 -12.52
N GLU A 318 -18.69 -4.13 -11.24
CA GLU A 318 -18.47 -2.83 -10.62
C GLU A 318 -17.00 -2.46 -10.66
N ILE A 319 -16.09 -3.38 -10.31
CA ILE A 319 -14.63 -3.16 -10.40
C ILE A 319 -14.25 -2.82 -11.85
N ALA A 320 -14.67 -3.63 -12.81
CA ALA A 320 -14.37 -3.40 -14.22
C ALA A 320 -14.89 -2.02 -14.70
N SER A 321 -16.09 -1.65 -14.29
CA SER A 321 -16.71 -0.35 -14.60
C SER A 321 -15.91 0.81 -14.00
N LEU A 322 -15.47 0.69 -12.76
CA LEU A 322 -14.70 1.73 -12.07
C LEU A 322 -13.27 1.88 -12.63
N ILE A 323 -12.65 0.77 -13.04
CA ILE A 323 -11.38 0.81 -13.77
C ILE A 323 -11.54 1.54 -15.10
N GLN A 324 -12.59 1.24 -15.86
CA GLN A 324 -12.88 1.92 -17.13
C GLN A 324 -13.13 3.43 -16.94
N SER A 325 -13.81 3.82 -15.89
CA SER A 325 -14.07 5.23 -15.55
C SER A 325 -12.82 5.95 -14.99
N LYS A 326 -11.68 5.25 -14.87
CA LYS A 326 -10.39 5.79 -14.38
C LYS A 326 -10.49 6.44 -12.99
N VAL A 327 -11.37 5.93 -12.14
CA VAL A 327 -11.53 6.42 -10.75
C VAL A 327 -10.25 6.23 -9.95
N PHE A 328 -9.46 5.20 -10.28
CA PHE A 328 -8.23 4.85 -9.58
C PHE A 328 -6.97 5.55 -10.11
N VAL A 329 -7.07 6.35 -11.16
CA VAL A 329 -5.89 7.04 -11.72
C VAL A 329 -5.37 8.09 -10.73
N VAL A 330 -4.20 7.82 -10.19
CA VAL A 330 -3.47 8.78 -9.37
C VAL A 330 -3.02 9.94 -10.26
N LYS A 331 -3.64 11.10 -10.10
CA LYS A 331 -3.19 12.34 -10.76
C LYS A 331 -1.90 12.80 -10.07
N MET A 332 -0.77 12.51 -10.71
CA MET A 332 0.55 13.00 -10.31
C MET A 332 0.73 14.48 -10.64
#